data_d6d33b58f1c97ac84c565ad0b062646b
#
_entry.id   d6d33b58f1c97ac84c565ad0b062646b
#
_cell.length_a   1.000
_cell.length_b   1.000
_cell.length_c   1.000
_cell.angle_alpha   90.00
_cell.angle_beta   90.00
_cell.angle_gamma   90.00
#
_symmetry.space_group_name_H-M   'P 1'
#
loop_
_entity.id
_entity.type
_entity.pdbx_description
1 polymer ?
#
loop_
_entity_poly.entity_id
_entity_poly.type
_entity_poly.pdbx_seq_one_letter_code
_entity_poly.pdbx_strand_id
1 'polypeptide(L)'
;MDDVVVSFENRFTHIENLAAPIISEIIKTKTLDSLDAMDVAKLHLFVVVGLMRSKSRRLDQDLVVNEVRKRWPEAQLNPHPERISDLELAKLAALKATFDGLEELAKPLALKHLMLMVRDCKDNLYISDNPLVMHDERSFGPYGNIGLAVPGVEIYYPLSPNDVLAYLCPTSMKNIEDKQAEAEKYASSFFSRRMLSLTGISQADTLTLANLREEIQRGKNHYHLMKDKRLVPMDAQNVLYLNSLQVSSSHRFIAAAKPDFQFAKRAIHERPHWKEGVRIQVA
;
A
#
# COMPACT_ATOMS: atom_id res chain seq x y z
N MET A 1 -5.66 -34.28 3.33
CA MET A 1 -4.96 -32.99 3.36
C MET A 1 -5.16 -32.22 2.05
N ASP A 2 -5.02 -32.89 0.94
CA ASP A 2 -5.21 -32.30 -0.40
C ASP A 2 -6.59 -31.67 -0.61
N ASP A 3 -7.66 -32.31 -0.15
CA ASP A 3 -9.04 -31.79 -0.26
C ASP A 3 -9.25 -30.48 0.52
N VAL A 4 -8.58 -30.30 1.64
CA VAL A 4 -8.69 -29.06 2.44
C VAL A 4 -7.94 -27.91 1.76
N VAL A 5 -6.75 -28.17 1.22
CA VAL A 5 -5.97 -27.18 0.46
C VAL A 5 -6.72 -26.78 -0.79
N VAL A 6 -7.27 -27.73 -1.53
CA VAL A 6 -8.11 -27.48 -2.72
C VAL A 6 -9.35 -26.63 -2.35
N SER A 7 -9.96 -26.87 -1.20
CA SER A 7 -11.09 -26.05 -0.73
C SER A 7 -10.70 -24.60 -0.46
N PHE A 8 -9.51 -24.31 0.09
CA PHE A 8 -9.04 -22.95 0.31
C PHE A 8 -8.68 -22.25 -1.00
N GLU A 9 -8.01 -22.91 -1.92
CA GLU A 9 -7.70 -22.35 -3.24
C GLU A 9 -8.98 -22.02 -4.03
N ASN A 10 -10.01 -22.86 -3.94
CA ASN A 10 -11.31 -22.58 -4.55
C ASN A 10 -11.97 -21.32 -3.96
N ARG A 11 -11.87 -21.11 -2.65
CA ARG A 11 -12.39 -19.89 -2.00
C ARG A 11 -11.61 -18.63 -2.42
N PHE A 12 -10.29 -18.70 -2.53
CA PHE A 12 -9.47 -17.61 -3.04
C PHE A 12 -9.86 -17.27 -4.48
N THR A 13 -9.94 -18.29 -5.33
CA THR A 13 -10.36 -18.15 -6.74
C THR A 13 -11.76 -17.52 -6.84
N HIS A 14 -12.68 -17.88 -5.96
CA HIS A 14 -14.01 -17.28 -5.94
C HIS A 14 -13.93 -15.76 -5.67
N ILE A 15 -13.17 -15.32 -4.66
CA ILE A 15 -13.00 -13.89 -4.34
C ILE A 15 -12.31 -13.14 -5.49
N GLU A 16 -11.29 -13.75 -6.09
CA GLU A 16 -10.58 -13.18 -7.25
C GLU A 16 -11.53 -13.01 -8.44
N ASN A 17 -12.39 -13.98 -8.72
CA ASN A 17 -13.40 -13.92 -9.77
C ASN A 17 -14.48 -12.85 -9.51
N LEU A 18 -14.83 -12.59 -8.26
CA LEU A 18 -15.74 -11.49 -7.90
C LEU A 18 -15.09 -10.11 -8.09
N ALA A 19 -13.79 -9.99 -7.86
CA ALA A 19 -13.06 -8.73 -7.99
C ALA A 19 -12.61 -8.43 -9.44
N ALA A 20 -12.34 -9.45 -10.25
CA ALA A 20 -11.80 -9.31 -11.60
C ALA A 20 -12.61 -8.37 -12.53
N PRO A 21 -13.94 -8.46 -12.63
CA PRO A 21 -14.73 -7.53 -13.47
C PRO A 21 -14.65 -6.09 -12.95
N ILE A 22 -14.64 -5.89 -11.62
CA ILE A 22 -14.52 -4.56 -10.99
C ILE A 22 -13.16 -3.95 -11.32
N ILE A 23 -12.08 -4.72 -11.16
CA ILE A 23 -10.71 -4.29 -11.50
C ILE A 23 -10.60 -3.96 -12.99
N SER A 24 -11.19 -4.78 -13.86
CA SER A 24 -11.21 -4.54 -15.31
C SER A 24 -11.90 -3.23 -15.66
N GLU A 25 -13.02 -2.93 -15.00
CA GLU A 25 -13.77 -1.69 -15.20
C GLU A 25 -12.95 -0.48 -14.70
N ILE A 26 -12.34 -0.55 -13.52
CA ILE A 26 -11.45 0.49 -12.99
C ILE A 26 -10.30 0.78 -13.97
N ILE A 27 -9.63 -0.26 -14.47
CA ILE A 27 -8.51 -0.11 -15.42
C ILE A 27 -8.98 0.56 -16.72
N LYS A 28 -10.18 0.23 -17.19
CA LYS A 28 -10.76 0.78 -18.42
C LYS A 28 -11.21 2.22 -18.26
N THR A 29 -11.95 2.54 -17.20
CA THR A 29 -12.59 3.84 -16.98
C THR A 29 -11.73 4.85 -16.26
N LYS A 30 -10.66 4.39 -15.57
CA LYS A 30 -9.77 5.23 -14.73
C LYS A 30 -10.51 6.01 -13.65
N THR A 31 -11.58 5.44 -13.10
CA THR A 31 -12.36 6.04 -12.01
C THR A 31 -12.89 4.98 -11.06
N LEU A 32 -13.21 5.42 -9.83
CA LEU A 32 -13.90 4.63 -8.81
C LEU A 32 -15.37 5.08 -8.65
N ASP A 33 -15.84 6.04 -9.44
CA ASP A 33 -17.16 6.66 -9.26
C ASP A 33 -18.33 5.71 -9.54
N SER A 34 -18.12 4.69 -10.39
CA SER A 34 -19.13 3.67 -10.72
C SER A 34 -19.28 2.58 -9.67
N LEU A 35 -18.39 2.51 -8.67
CA LEU A 35 -18.40 1.43 -7.68
C LEU A 35 -19.47 1.68 -6.61
N ASP A 36 -20.30 0.69 -6.40
CA ASP A 36 -21.20 0.65 -5.25
C ASP A 36 -20.51 0.11 -3.98
N ALA A 37 -21.23 0.12 -2.87
CA ALA A 37 -20.71 -0.36 -1.59
C ALA A 37 -20.35 -1.86 -1.62
N MET A 38 -21.05 -2.67 -2.42
CA MET A 38 -20.79 -4.09 -2.56
C MET A 38 -19.50 -4.32 -3.37
N ASP A 39 -19.28 -3.56 -4.42
CA ASP A 39 -18.07 -3.63 -5.22
C ASP A 39 -16.83 -3.22 -4.41
N VAL A 40 -16.96 -2.18 -3.60
CA VAL A 40 -15.90 -1.77 -2.67
C VAL A 40 -15.62 -2.87 -1.64
N ALA A 41 -16.66 -3.53 -1.10
CA ALA A 41 -16.47 -4.65 -0.16
C ALA A 41 -15.75 -5.84 -0.83
N LYS A 42 -16.09 -6.19 -2.08
CA LYS A 42 -15.38 -7.24 -2.85
C LYS A 42 -13.91 -6.88 -3.07
N LEU A 43 -13.60 -5.60 -3.37
CA LEU A 43 -12.21 -5.14 -3.48
C LEU A 43 -11.46 -5.24 -2.16
N HIS A 44 -12.09 -4.91 -1.03
CA HIS A 44 -11.48 -5.08 0.29
C HIS A 44 -11.12 -6.55 0.55
N LEU A 45 -12.04 -7.47 0.28
CA LEU A 45 -11.78 -8.91 0.40
C LEU A 45 -10.64 -9.36 -0.50
N PHE A 46 -10.62 -8.91 -1.76
CA PHE A 46 -9.56 -9.21 -2.71
C PHE A 46 -8.19 -8.74 -2.22
N VAL A 47 -8.09 -7.52 -1.70
CA VAL A 47 -6.85 -6.96 -1.14
C VAL A 47 -6.37 -7.77 0.06
N VAL A 48 -7.27 -8.16 0.97
CA VAL A 48 -6.94 -9.01 2.12
C VAL A 48 -6.46 -10.39 1.68
N VAL A 49 -7.13 -11.01 0.70
CA VAL A 49 -6.69 -12.28 0.12
C VAL A 49 -5.29 -12.16 -0.49
N GLY A 50 -5.02 -11.08 -1.24
CA GLY A 50 -3.71 -10.80 -1.80
C GLY A 50 -2.62 -10.70 -0.71
N LEU A 51 -2.92 -10.05 0.42
CA LEU A 51 -2.03 -10.00 1.58
C LEU A 51 -1.77 -11.40 2.16
N MET A 52 -2.84 -12.18 2.37
CA MET A 52 -2.74 -13.50 2.99
C MET A 52 -2.01 -14.54 2.12
N ARG A 53 -2.13 -14.44 0.81
CA ARG A 53 -1.42 -15.29 -0.15
C ARG A 53 0.04 -14.90 -0.34
N SER A 54 0.47 -13.72 0.14
CA SER A 54 1.84 -13.27 -0.03
C SER A 54 2.84 -14.22 0.62
N LYS A 55 4.01 -14.37 -0.01
CA LYS A 55 5.08 -15.20 0.53
C LYS A 55 5.60 -14.64 1.86
N SER A 56 5.60 -13.32 2.01
CA SER A 56 5.97 -12.65 3.26
C SER A 56 5.14 -13.18 4.43
N ARG A 57 3.82 -13.20 4.28
CA ARG A 57 2.92 -13.70 5.33
C ARG A 57 3.14 -15.16 5.69
N ARG A 58 3.42 -16.00 4.70
CA ARG A 58 3.75 -17.42 4.96
C ARG A 58 5.03 -17.57 5.73
N LEU A 59 6.06 -16.79 5.43
CA LEU A 59 7.33 -16.80 6.17
C LEU A 59 7.15 -16.27 7.60
N ASP A 60 6.35 -15.21 7.79
CA ASP A 60 6.02 -14.68 9.11
C ASP A 60 5.32 -15.73 9.97
N GLN A 61 4.38 -16.49 9.41
CA GLN A 61 3.71 -17.59 10.09
C GLN A 61 4.69 -18.70 10.51
N ASP A 62 5.60 -19.07 9.62
CA ASP A 62 6.64 -20.07 9.93
C ASP A 62 7.54 -19.60 11.06
N LEU A 63 7.92 -18.32 11.11
CA LEU A 63 8.70 -17.73 12.20
C LEU A 63 7.94 -17.78 13.52
N VAL A 64 6.68 -17.35 13.53
CA VAL A 64 5.84 -17.37 14.76
C VAL A 64 5.69 -18.80 15.30
N VAL A 65 5.39 -19.77 14.43
CA VAL A 65 5.26 -21.18 14.84
C VAL A 65 6.55 -21.71 15.45
N ASN A 66 7.69 -21.39 14.82
CA ASN A 66 9.00 -21.82 15.33
C ASN A 66 9.34 -21.18 16.68
N GLU A 67 8.99 -19.90 16.89
CA GLU A 67 9.20 -19.24 18.18
C GLU A 67 8.27 -19.79 19.28
N VAL A 68 7.02 -20.06 18.95
CA VAL A 68 6.10 -20.74 19.91
C VAL A 68 6.69 -22.08 20.34
N ARG A 69 7.21 -22.89 19.41
CA ARG A 69 7.84 -24.19 19.75
C ARG A 69 9.07 -24.04 20.62
N LYS A 70 9.92 -23.04 20.37
CA LYS A 70 11.11 -22.80 21.21
C LYS A 70 10.73 -22.44 22.63
N ARG A 71 9.69 -21.60 22.81
CA ARG A 71 9.26 -21.12 24.13
C ARG A 71 8.44 -22.14 24.91
N TRP A 72 7.69 -22.99 24.21
CA TRP A 72 6.82 -24.03 24.78
C TRP A 72 7.02 -25.37 24.08
N PRO A 73 8.19 -26.02 24.28
CA PRO A 73 8.50 -27.28 23.62
C PRO A 73 7.57 -28.45 24.05
N GLU A 74 6.97 -28.32 25.22
CA GLU A 74 6.06 -29.34 25.76
C GLU A 74 4.60 -29.17 25.34
N ALA A 75 4.28 -28.05 24.65
CA ALA A 75 2.92 -27.84 24.15
C ALA A 75 2.63 -28.86 23.05
N GLN A 76 1.77 -29.82 23.34
CA GLN A 76 1.22 -30.75 22.33
C GLN A 76 0.27 -29.98 21.42
N LEU A 77 0.85 -29.29 20.41
CA LEU A 77 0.08 -28.50 19.44
C LEU A 77 -0.65 -29.39 18.43
N ASN A 78 -0.25 -30.67 18.33
CA ASN A 78 -0.75 -31.57 17.32
C ASN A 78 -1.26 -32.88 17.97
N PRO A 79 -2.58 -33.17 17.94
CA PRO A 79 -3.13 -34.38 18.44
C PRO A 79 -2.83 -35.64 17.60
N HIS A 80 -2.34 -35.44 16.35
CA HIS A 80 -2.07 -36.52 15.39
C HIS A 80 -0.71 -36.34 14.69
N PRO A 81 0.42 -36.35 15.43
CA PRO A 81 1.73 -36.08 14.86
C PRO A 81 2.18 -37.13 13.81
N GLU A 82 1.57 -38.31 13.85
CA GLU A 82 1.80 -39.40 12.90
C GLU A 82 1.17 -39.16 11.51
N ARG A 83 0.17 -38.26 11.43
CA ARG A 83 -0.58 -37.96 10.20
C ARG A 83 -0.19 -36.66 9.55
N ILE A 84 0.16 -35.69 10.35
CA ILE A 84 0.48 -34.32 9.89
C ILE A 84 1.53 -33.75 10.82
N SER A 85 2.50 -33.05 10.25
CA SER A 85 3.49 -32.34 11.07
C SER A 85 2.86 -31.15 11.78
N ASP A 86 3.41 -30.77 12.94
CA ASP A 86 2.93 -29.60 13.70
C ASP A 86 2.97 -28.32 12.87
N LEU A 87 3.97 -28.17 11.99
CA LEU A 87 4.09 -27.01 11.11
C LEU A 87 2.94 -26.97 10.10
N GLU A 88 2.59 -28.10 9.49
CA GLU A 88 1.48 -28.20 8.55
C GLU A 88 0.14 -27.96 9.24
N LEU A 89 -0.04 -28.53 10.44
CA LEU A 89 -1.24 -28.29 11.24
C LEU A 89 -1.39 -26.82 11.60
N ALA A 90 -0.30 -26.16 12.03
CA ALA A 90 -0.31 -24.74 12.34
C ALA A 90 -0.63 -23.89 11.10
N LYS A 91 -0.09 -24.24 9.92
CA LYS A 91 -0.43 -23.58 8.65
C LYS A 91 -1.90 -23.73 8.30
N LEU A 92 -2.45 -24.92 8.43
CA LEU A 92 -3.88 -25.18 8.18
C LEU A 92 -4.77 -24.40 9.17
N ALA A 93 -4.41 -24.40 10.45
CA ALA A 93 -5.13 -23.64 11.46
C ALA A 93 -5.09 -22.13 11.20
N ALA A 94 -3.93 -21.60 10.81
CA ALA A 94 -3.77 -20.20 10.44
C ALA A 94 -4.57 -19.84 9.18
N LEU A 95 -4.57 -20.70 8.15
CA LEU A 95 -5.39 -20.51 6.96
C LEU A 95 -6.88 -20.52 7.31
N LYS A 96 -7.33 -21.49 8.11
CA LYS A 96 -8.72 -21.55 8.55
C LYS A 96 -9.12 -20.30 9.33
N ALA A 97 -8.34 -19.91 10.33
CA ALA A 97 -8.60 -18.70 11.11
C ALA A 97 -8.65 -17.45 10.25
N THR A 98 -7.80 -17.38 9.20
CA THR A 98 -7.81 -16.29 8.22
C THR A 98 -9.13 -16.26 7.44
N PHE A 99 -9.60 -17.41 6.96
CA PHE A 99 -10.87 -17.46 6.21
C PHE A 99 -12.07 -17.17 7.08
N ASP A 100 -12.10 -17.72 8.29
CA ASP A 100 -13.18 -17.49 9.25
C ASP A 100 -13.22 -16.01 9.69
N GLY A 101 -12.07 -15.32 9.66
CA GLY A 101 -11.94 -13.92 10.02
C GLY A 101 -11.75 -12.94 8.83
N LEU A 102 -11.95 -13.38 7.59
CA LEU A 102 -11.64 -12.58 6.40
C LEU A 102 -12.39 -11.25 6.35
N GLU A 103 -13.67 -11.26 6.69
CA GLU A 103 -14.49 -10.04 6.77
C GLU A 103 -14.00 -9.10 7.86
N GLU A 104 -13.63 -9.62 9.03
CA GLU A 104 -13.07 -8.83 10.12
C GLU A 104 -11.73 -8.19 9.71
N LEU A 105 -10.89 -8.92 8.98
CA LEU A 105 -9.64 -8.40 8.44
C LEU A 105 -9.84 -7.33 7.36
N ALA A 106 -10.98 -7.34 6.67
CA ALA A 106 -11.32 -6.36 5.65
C ALA A 106 -11.91 -5.05 6.24
N LYS A 107 -12.53 -5.10 7.42
CA LYS A 107 -13.13 -3.92 8.07
C LYS A 107 -12.21 -2.70 8.20
N PRO A 108 -10.94 -2.83 8.57
CA PRO A 108 -10.02 -1.69 8.63
C PRO A 108 -9.84 -0.97 7.30
N LEU A 109 -10.00 -1.66 6.17
CA LEU A 109 -9.92 -1.03 4.85
C LEU A 109 -11.10 -0.09 4.60
N ALA A 110 -12.28 -0.41 5.12
CA ALA A 110 -13.45 0.44 5.03
C ALA A 110 -13.31 1.77 5.78
N LEU A 111 -12.37 1.87 6.72
CA LEU A 111 -12.04 3.10 7.45
C LEU A 111 -11.00 3.97 6.74
N LYS A 112 -10.42 3.49 5.64
CA LYS A 112 -9.42 4.20 4.86
C LYS A 112 -10.05 4.83 3.62
N HIS A 113 -9.42 5.89 3.12
CA HIS A 113 -9.81 6.50 1.85
C HIS A 113 -9.28 5.65 0.69
N LEU A 114 -10.19 5.00 -0.01
CA LEU A 114 -9.89 4.25 -1.23
C LEU A 114 -9.69 5.22 -2.39
N MET A 115 -8.54 5.12 -3.07
CA MET A 115 -8.16 5.98 -4.19
C MET A 115 -7.60 5.15 -5.34
N LEU A 116 -7.72 5.68 -6.53
CA LEU A 116 -7.04 5.20 -7.73
C LEU A 116 -5.87 6.13 -8.06
N MET A 117 -4.67 5.60 -8.08
CA MET A 117 -3.49 6.29 -8.58
C MET A 117 -3.28 5.91 -10.04
N VAL A 118 -3.20 6.89 -10.94
CA VAL A 118 -3.04 6.68 -12.39
C VAL A 118 -1.74 7.32 -12.85
N ARG A 119 -0.92 6.55 -13.53
CA ARG A 119 0.39 7.00 -14.02
C ARG A 119 0.26 8.08 -15.09
N ASP A 120 0.90 9.22 -14.87
CA ASP A 120 0.99 10.37 -15.77
C ASP A 120 2.45 10.72 -16.09
N CYS A 121 3.28 9.70 -16.27
CA CYS A 121 4.69 9.85 -16.66
C CYS A 121 5.16 8.67 -17.52
N LYS A 122 6.41 8.71 -17.99
CA LYS A 122 7.00 7.66 -18.83
C LYS A 122 7.67 6.54 -18.04
N ASP A 123 7.87 6.72 -16.74
CA ASP A 123 8.57 5.75 -15.89
C ASP A 123 7.76 4.48 -15.69
N ASN A 124 8.44 3.34 -15.62
CA ASN A 124 7.80 2.05 -15.40
C ASN A 124 7.36 1.91 -13.95
N LEU A 125 6.13 1.48 -13.76
CA LEU A 125 5.67 0.96 -12.47
C LEU A 125 6.10 -0.49 -12.33
N TYR A 126 6.67 -0.83 -11.17
CA TYR A 126 7.04 -2.19 -10.82
C TYR A 126 5.93 -2.91 -10.06
N ILE A 127 5.89 -4.23 -10.23
CA ILE A 127 5.12 -5.15 -9.41
C ILE A 127 6.04 -6.28 -8.95
N SER A 128 5.94 -6.68 -7.70
CA SER A 128 6.75 -7.77 -7.13
C SER A 128 5.92 -9.03 -6.88
N ASP A 129 6.57 -10.10 -6.48
CA ASP A 129 5.93 -11.31 -5.96
C ASP A 129 5.25 -11.10 -4.58
N ASN A 130 5.35 -9.89 -4.03
CA ASN A 130 4.57 -9.38 -2.91
C ASN A 130 3.93 -8.05 -3.31
N PRO A 131 2.89 -8.06 -4.17
CA PRO A 131 2.38 -6.86 -4.82
C PRO A 131 1.69 -5.89 -3.84
N LEU A 132 1.09 -6.40 -2.77
CA LEU A 132 0.49 -5.56 -1.75
C LEU A 132 1.58 -5.05 -0.81
N VAL A 133 1.79 -3.75 -0.81
CA VAL A 133 2.77 -3.10 0.07
C VAL A 133 2.07 -2.16 1.05
N MET A 134 2.56 -2.17 2.28
CA MET A 134 2.11 -1.28 3.34
C MET A 134 3.26 -0.37 3.74
N HIS A 135 2.97 0.91 3.97
CA HIS A 135 3.95 1.88 4.41
C HIS A 135 3.40 2.76 5.52
N ASP A 136 4.24 3.11 6.47
CA ASP A 136 3.97 4.14 7.50
C ASP A 136 5.18 5.07 7.55
N GLU A 137 4.98 6.37 7.38
CA GLU A 137 6.06 7.37 7.48
C GLU A 137 6.68 7.43 8.87
N ARG A 138 5.95 6.97 9.89
CA ARG A 138 6.43 6.95 11.28
C ARG A 138 7.33 5.75 11.50
N SER A 139 8.49 5.98 12.11
CA SER A 139 9.38 4.90 12.54
C SER A 139 8.96 4.37 13.91
N PHE A 140 8.65 3.10 14.00
CA PHE A 140 8.35 2.41 15.26
C PHE A 140 9.52 1.55 15.76
N GLY A 141 10.74 1.80 15.24
CA GLY A 141 11.91 1.01 15.58
C GLY A 141 11.86 -0.43 15.07
N PRO A 142 12.65 -1.33 15.66
CA PRO A 142 12.81 -2.70 15.16
C PRO A 142 11.56 -3.57 15.28
N TYR A 143 10.62 -3.20 16.14
CA TYR A 143 9.41 -4.00 16.37
C TYR A 143 8.30 -3.71 15.35
N GLY A 144 8.42 -2.62 14.59
CA GLY A 144 7.46 -2.19 13.57
C GLY A 144 6.01 -2.16 14.07
N ASN A 145 5.18 -1.38 13.46
CA ASN A 145 3.74 -1.41 13.69
C ASN A 145 3.04 -1.23 12.35
N ILE A 146 3.17 -2.24 11.47
CA ILE A 146 2.58 -2.20 10.14
C ILE A 146 1.45 -3.22 10.09
N GLY A 147 0.22 -2.73 9.92
CA GLY A 147 -0.96 -3.57 9.81
C GLY A 147 -2.15 -2.82 9.22
N LEU A 148 -3.14 -3.54 8.72
CA LEU A 148 -4.30 -2.95 8.05
C LEU A 148 -5.06 -1.93 8.92
N ALA A 149 -5.13 -2.19 10.23
CA ALA A 149 -5.84 -1.35 11.19
C ALA A 149 -4.99 -0.23 11.81
N VAL A 150 -3.68 -0.21 11.55
CA VAL A 150 -2.77 0.76 12.19
C VAL A 150 -3.02 2.16 11.61
N PRO A 151 -3.26 3.17 12.46
CA PRO A 151 -3.39 4.54 12.01
C PRO A 151 -2.11 5.02 11.34
N GLY A 152 -2.22 5.74 10.22
CA GLY A 152 -1.07 6.24 9.44
C GLY A 152 -0.55 5.26 8.40
N VAL A 153 -0.87 3.97 8.49
CA VAL A 153 -0.46 3.00 7.48
C VAL A 153 -1.22 3.23 6.18
N GLU A 154 -0.49 3.38 5.11
CA GLU A 154 -0.95 3.44 3.73
C GLU A 154 -0.75 2.08 3.07
N ILE A 155 -1.66 1.72 2.15
CA ILE A 155 -1.64 0.44 1.47
C ILE A 155 -1.71 0.69 -0.02
N TYR A 156 -0.83 0.02 -0.79
CA TYR A 156 -0.76 0.15 -2.23
C TYR A 156 -0.81 -1.22 -2.89
N TYR A 157 -1.66 -1.34 -3.90
CA TYR A 157 -1.82 -2.56 -4.68
C TYR A 157 -1.84 -2.24 -6.18
N PRO A 158 -0.77 -2.53 -6.94
CA PRO A 158 -0.74 -2.34 -8.38
C PRO A 158 -1.80 -3.22 -9.07
N LEU A 159 -2.69 -2.59 -9.84
CA LEU A 159 -3.72 -3.28 -10.64
C LEU A 159 -3.26 -3.52 -12.07
N SER A 160 -2.43 -2.63 -12.59
CA SER A 160 -1.89 -2.67 -13.95
C SER A 160 -0.54 -1.94 -14.00
N PRO A 161 0.17 -1.95 -15.15
CA PRO A 161 1.37 -1.14 -15.33
C PRO A 161 1.16 0.38 -15.19
N ASN A 162 -0.09 0.82 -15.12
CA ASN A 162 -0.43 2.25 -15.06
C ASN A 162 -1.28 2.61 -13.85
N ASP A 163 -1.83 1.64 -13.13
CA ASP A 163 -2.86 1.87 -12.13
C ASP A 163 -2.52 1.20 -10.82
N VAL A 164 -2.68 1.94 -9.72
CA VAL A 164 -2.48 1.45 -8.35
C VAL A 164 -3.70 1.77 -7.51
N LEU A 165 -4.24 0.77 -6.85
CA LEU A 165 -5.24 0.96 -5.82
C LEU A 165 -4.52 1.37 -4.54
N ALA A 166 -4.93 2.48 -3.94
CA ALA A 166 -4.36 3.02 -2.71
C ALA A 166 -5.41 3.17 -1.62
N TYR A 167 -5.04 2.83 -0.39
CA TYR A 167 -5.84 3.05 0.80
C TYR A 167 -5.08 3.98 1.73
N LEU A 168 -5.52 5.21 1.83
CA LEU A 168 -4.90 6.21 2.68
C LEU A 168 -5.60 6.32 4.02
N CYS A 169 -4.82 6.47 5.09
CA CYS A 169 -5.37 6.67 6.41
C CYS A 169 -6.07 8.06 6.49
N PRO A 170 -7.19 8.20 7.21
CA PRO A 170 -7.80 9.49 7.48
C PRO A 170 -6.84 10.52 8.07
N THR A 171 -5.88 10.09 8.89
CA THR A 171 -4.82 10.97 9.44
C THR A 171 -3.89 11.50 8.35
N SER A 172 -3.52 10.68 7.35
CA SER A 172 -2.71 11.12 6.20
C SER A 172 -3.48 12.14 5.36
N MET A 173 -4.77 11.89 5.12
CA MET A 173 -5.63 12.86 4.42
C MET A 173 -5.72 14.19 5.15
N LYS A 174 -5.92 14.16 6.46
CA LYS A 174 -5.94 15.37 7.28
C LYS A 174 -4.61 16.12 7.24
N ASN A 175 -3.49 15.40 7.32
CA ASN A 175 -2.16 16.02 7.21
C ASN A 175 -1.95 16.73 5.86
N ILE A 176 -2.46 16.17 4.76
CA ILE A 176 -2.42 16.82 3.45
C ILE A 176 -3.25 18.10 3.46
N GLU A 177 -4.45 18.06 4.03
CA GLU A 177 -5.33 19.22 4.19
C GLU A 177 -4.68 20.34 5.02
N ASP A 178 -4.10 19.97 6.18
CA ASP A 178 -3.43 20.91 7.06
C ASP A 178 -2.22 21.57 6.38
N LYS A 179 -1.37 20.80 5.68
CA LYS A 179 -0.24 21.32 4.90
C LYS A 179 -0.69 22.26 3.79
N GLN A 180 -1.80 21.95 3.11
CA GLN A 180 -2.37 22.81 2.08
C GLN A 180 -2.82 24.16 2.69
N ALA A 181 -3.54 24.12 3.81
CA ALA A 181 -3.99 25.31 4.52
C ALA A 181 -2.80 26.18 5.02
N GLU A 182 -1.74 25.54 5.52
CA GLU A 182 -0.52 26.23 5.94
C GLU A 182 0.19 26.92 4.75
N ALA A 183 0.29 26.25 3.60
CA ALA A 183 0.88 26.81 2.39
C ALA A 183 0.10 28.05 1.91
N GLU A 184 -1.23 28.01 1.96
CA GLU A 184 -2.09 29.16 1.62
C GLU A 184 -1.90 30.34 2.59
N LYS A 185 -1.85 30.05 3.89
CA LYS A 185 -1.59 31.06 4.92
C LYS A 185 -0.20 31.68 4.75
N TYR A 186 0.82 30.86 4.48
CA TYR A 186 2.16 31.36 4.21
C TYR A 186 2.20 32.31 3.01
N ALA A 187 1.61 31.91 1.88
CA ALA A 187 1.55 32.74 0.67
C ALA A 187 0.82 34.07 0.92
N SER A 188 -0.32 34.03 1.63
CA SER A 188 -1.08 35.22 1.98
C SER A 188 -0.28 36.15 2.89
N SER A 189 0.45 35.63 3.87
CA SER A 189 1.28 36.41 4.77
C SER A 189 2.52 37.01 4.05
N PHE A 190 3.12 36.24 3.15
CA PHE A 190 4.25 36.69 2.34
C PHE A 190 3.82 37.84 1.44
N PHE A 191 2.67 37.71 0.77
CA PHE A 191 2.08 38.73 -0.06
C PHE A 191 1.82 40.03 0.72
N SER A 192 1.18 39.93 1.89
CA SER A 192 0.86 41.08 2.73
C SER A 192 2.11 41.82 3.22
N ARG A 193 3.14 41.09 3.65
CA ARG A 193 4.41 41.66 4.11
C ARG A 193 5.14 42.40 2.99
N ARG A 194 5.11 41.85 1.77
CA ARG A 194 5.77 42.45 0.59
C ARG A 194 5.04 43.69 0.12
N MET A 195 3.70 43.69 0.13
CA MET A 195 2.91 44.90 -0.23
C MET A 195 3.11 46.03 0.77
N LEU A 196 3.41 45.76 2.03
CA LEU A 196 3.67 46.76 3.06
C LEU A 196 5.12 47.24 3.07
N SER A 197 6.02 46.65 2.29
CA SER A 197 7.40 47.09 2.21
C SER A 197 7.52 48.38 1.37
N LEU A 198 8.09 49.42 1.95
CA LEU A 198 8.31 50.73 1.29
C LEU A 198 9.27 50.69 0.09
N THR A 199 9.96 49.56 -0.13
CA THR A 199 10.94 49.40 -1.23
C THR A 199 10.34 48.92 -2.54
N GLY A 200 9.02 48.69 -2.59
CA GLY A 200 8.34 48.20 -3.80
C GLY A 200 8.56 46.70 -4.07
N ILE A 201 7.79 46.14 -5.00
CA ILE A 201 7.88 44.73 -5.42
C ILE A 201 8.90 44.67 -6.58
N SER A 202 9.99 43.92 -6.40
CA SER A 202 10.95 43.69 -7.48
C SER A 202 10.40 42.68 -8.51
N GLN A 203 11.00 42.65 -9.71
CA GLN A 203 10.65 41.67 -10.73
C GLN A 203 10.90 40.21 -10.25
N ALA A 204 11.95 39.98 -9.48
CA ALA A 204 12.25 38.71 -8.87
C ALA A 204 11.17 38.29 -7.84
N ASP A 205 10.66 39.21 -7.03
CA ASP A 205 9.57 38.97 -6.09
C ASP A 205 8.26 38.62 -6.82
N THR A 206 7.98 39.28 -7.93
CA THR A 206 6.80 39.02 -8.77
C THR A 206 6.86 37.61 -9.35
N LEU A 207 8.02 37.16 -9.85
CA LEU A 207 8.22 35.82 -10.38
C LEU A 207 8.07 34.74 -9.26
N THR A 208 8.67 34.98 -8.08
CA THR A 208 8.56 34.10 -6.93
C THR A 208 7.11 33.96 -6.46
N LEU A 209 6.34 35.06 -6.44
CA LEU A 209 4.93 35.06 -6.09
C LEU A 209 4.08 34.30 -7.12
N ALA A 210 4.38 34.45 -8.40
CA ALA A 210 3.69 33.73 -9.47
C ALA A 210 3.91 32.22 -9.34
N ASN A 211 5.15 31.78 -9.14
CA ASN A 211 5.51 30.36 -8.93
C ASN A 211 4.82 29.81 -7.70
N LEU A 212 4.84 30.53 -6.58
CA LEU A 212 4.20 30.10 -5.34
C LEU A 212 2.68 29.94 -5.50
N ARG A 213 2.03 30.87 -6.20
CA ARG A 213 0.58 30.76 -6.49
C ARG A 213 0.27 29.56 -7.37
N GLU A 214 1.10 29.31 -8.37
CA GLU A 214 0.94 28.17 -9.27
C GLU A 214 1.10 26.83 -8.51
N GLU A 215 2.09 26.73 -7.62
CA GLU A 215 2.28 25.55 -6.77
C GLU A 215 1.10 25.32 -5.82
N ILE A 216 0.59 26.38 -5.18
CA ILE A 216 -0.60 26.28 -4.32
C ILE A 216 -1.82 25.85 -5.13
N GLN A 217 -2.02 26.41 -6.32
CA GLN A 217 -3.14 26.03 -7.17
C GLN A 217 -3.03 24.58 -7.64
N ARG A 218 -1.82 24.11 -7.98
CA ARG A 218 -1.56 22.68 -8.26
C ARG A 218 -1.91 21.81 -7.05
N GLY A 219 -1.46 22.20 -5.85
CA GLY A 219 -1.79 21.51 -4.61
C GLY A 219 -3.30 21.42 -4.34
N LYS A 220 -4.04 22.53 -4.54
CA LYS A 220 -5.51 22.56 -4.43
C LYS A 220 -6.19 21.62 -5.42
N ASN A 221 -5.78 21.67 -6.67
CA ASN A 221 -6.34 20.80 -7.71
C ASN A 221 -6.07 19.32 -7.38
N HIS A 222 -4.86 19.01 -6.92
CA HIS A 222 -4.49 17.65 -6.51
C HIS A 222 -5.33 17.18 -5.32
N TYR A 223 -5.47 18.01 -4.28
CA TYR A 223 -6.30 17.70 -3.13
C TYR A 223 -7.78 17.50 -3.51
N HIS A 224 -8.31 18.34 -4.39
CA HIS A 224 -9.67 18.20 -4.92
C HIS A 224 -9.86 16.88 -5.66
N LEU A 225 -8.91 16.49 -6.54
CA LEU A 225 -8.95 15.19 -7.20
C LEU A 225 -8.93 14.03 -6.20
N MET A 226 -8.10 14.11 -5.17
CA MET A 226 -8.04 13.08 -4.12
C MET A 226 -9.35 12.98 -3.34
N LYS A 227 -9.89 14.12 -2.89
CA LYS A 227 -11.06 14.17 -2.01
C LYS A 227 -12.36 13.83 -2.75
N ASP A 228 -12.58 14.45 -3.90
CA ASP A 228 -13.87 14.40 -4.59
C ASP A 228 -13.92 13.32 -5.67
N LYS A 229 -12.81 13.07 -6.34
CA LYS A 229 -12.70 12.09 -7.42
C LYS A 229 -11.99 10.80 -7.03
N ARG A 230 -11.44 10.74 -5.83
CA ARG A 230 -10.64 9.60 -5.36
C ARG A 230 -9.55 9.20 -6.38
N LEU A 231 -9.00 10.19 -7.09
CA LEU A 231 -8.04 10.02 -8.16
C LEU A 231 -6.74 10.76 -7.83
N VAL A 232 -5.61 10.11 -8.07
CA VAL A 232 -4.26 10.68 -7.89
C VAL A 232 -3.45 10.48 -9.16
N PRO A 233 -3.12 11.55 -9.90
CA PRO A 233 -2.13 11.46 -10.99
C PRO A 233 -0.76 11.13 -10.39
N MET A 234 -0.10 10.08 -10.91
CA MET A 234 1.25 9.68 -10.48
C MET A 234 2.29 10.30 -11.40
N ASP A 235 3.05 11.23 -10.87
CA ASP A 235 4.27 11.74 -11.52
C ASP A 235 5.46 10.77 -11.36
N ALA A 236 6.63 11.16 -11.84
CA ALA A 236 7.84 10.38 -11.75
C ALA A 236 8.27 10.11 -10.29
N GLN A 237 8.03 11.04 -9.37
CA GLN A 237 8.38 10.88 -7.95
C GLN A 237 7.47 9.85 -7.27
N ASN A 238 6.18 9.89 -7.54
CA ASN A 238 5.22 8.91 -7.05
C ASN A 238 5.57 7.49 -7.56
N VAL A 239 5.89 7.35 -8.85
CA VAL A 239 6.31 6.06 -9.43
C VAL A 239 7.59 5.56 -8.78
N LEU A 240 8.59 6.44 -8.57
CA LEU A 240 9.83 6.10 -7.92
C LEU A 240 9.60 5.63 -6.47
N TYR A 241 8.74 6.32 -5.74
CA TYR A 241 8.35 5.95 -4.38
C TYR A 241 7.69 4.57 -4.34
N LEU A 242 6.67 4.32 -5.16
CA LEU A 242 5.98 3.03 -5.23
C LEU A 242 6.93 1.91 -5.67
N ASN A 243 7.82 2.17 -6.62
CA ASN A 243 8.85 1.22 -7.04
C ASN A 243 9.80 0.88 -5.89
N SER A 244 10.14 1.84 -5.04
CA SER A 244 10.98 1.58 -3.87
C SER A 244 10.30 0.62 -2.89
N LEU A 245 8.99 0.77 -2.67
CA LEU A 245 8.20 -0.13 -1.84
C LEU A 245 8.11 -1.53 -2.46
N GLN A 246 7.90 -1.63 -3.77
CA GLN A 246 7.85 -2.92 -4.47
C GLN A 246 9.20 -3.65 -4.41
N VAL A 247 10.32 -2.95 -4.61
CA VAL A 247 11.66 -3.54 -4.54
C VAL A 247 11.98 -4.00 -3.12
N SER A 248 11.71 -3.18 -2.10
CA SER A 248 11.99 -3.53 -0.71
C SER A 248 11.13 -4.69 -0.19
N SER A 249 9.92 -4.85 -0.73
CA SER A 249 8.98 -5.91 -0.32
C SER A 249 9.14 -7.21 -1.11
N SER A 250 9.89 -7.19 -2.22
CA SER A 250 10.06 -8.36 -3.09
C SER A 250 10.89 -9.45 -2.42
N HIS A 251 10.55 -10.73 -2.70
CA HIS A 251 11.32 -11.88 -2.22
C HIS A 251 12.17 -12.52 -3.32
N ARG A 252 11.65 -12.59 -4.55
CA ARG A 252 12.29 -13.31 -5.65
C ARG A 252 12.43 -12.48 -6.90
N PHE A 253 11.37 -11.77 -7.30
CA PHE A 253 11.34 -11.04 -8.55
C PHE A 253 10.47 -9.79 -8.47
N ILE A 254 10.80 -8.90 -9.38
CA ILE A 254 9.98 -7.75 -9.77
C ILE A 254 9.74 -7.82 -11.28
N ALA A 255 8.59 -7.33 -11.72
CA ALA A 255 8.22 -7.24 -13.11
C ALA A 255 7.84 -5.80 -13.47
N ALA A 256 7.96 -5.44 -14.74
CA ALA A 256 7.56 -4.16 -15.29
C ALA A 256 7.09 -4.32 -16.73
N ALA A 257 6.32 -3.37 -17.25
CA ALA A 257 5.85 -3.40 -18.64
C ALA A 257 6.99 -3.29 -19.66
N LYS A 258 8.09 -2.63 -19.31
CA LYS A 258 9.31 -2.53 -20.11
C LYS A 258 10.49 -3.07 -19.28
N PRO A 259 11.51 -3.71 -19.89
CA PRO A 259 12.64 -4.32 -19.19
C PRO A 259 13.67 -3.29 -18.70
N ASP A 260 13.22 -2.24 -18.04
CA ASP A 260 14.07 -1.23 -17.41
C ASP A 260 14.01 -1.39 -15.88
N PHE A 261 15.10 -1.93 -15.32
CA PHE A 261 15.28 -2.19 -13.89
C PHE A 261 16.47 -1.42 -13.31
N GLN A 262 16.91 -0.33 -13.93
CA GLN A 262 18.06 0.45 -13.47
C GLN A 262 17.86 0.97 -12.05
N PHE A 263 16.64 1.45 -11.75
CA PHE A 263 16.29 1.89 -10.40
C PHE A 263 16.41 0.75 -9.39
N ALA A 264 15.85 -0.43 -9.67
CA ALA A 264 15.89 -1.57 -8.76
C ALA A 264 17.34 -2.04 -8.50
N LYS A 265 18.18 -2.10 -9.53
CA LYS A 265 19.60 -2.46 -9.40
C LYS A 265 20.35 -1.49 -8.49
N ARG A 266 20.14 -0.19 -8.68
CA ARG A 266 20.73 0.87 -7.84
C ARG A 266 20.23 0.80 -6.41
N ALA A 267 18.92 0.68 -6.20
CA ALA A 267 18.30 0.61 -4.89
C ALA A 267 18.81 -0.60 -4.07
N ILE A 268 18.94 -1.76 -4.71
CA ILE A 268 19.50 -2.97 -4.08
C ILE A 268 21.00 -2.82 -3.81
N HIS A 269 21.75 -2.13 -4.67
CA HIS A 269 23.18 -1.85 -4.45
C HIS A 269 23.39 -0.95 -3.22
N GLU A 270 22.59 0.10 -3.10
CA GLU A 270 22.63 1.04 -1.96
C GLU A 270 22.10 0.43 -0.67
N ARG A 271 21.15 -0.50 -0.76
CA ARG A 271 20.48 -1.16 0.37
C ARG A 271 20.45 -2.67 0.18
N PRO A 272 21.57 -3.37 0.39
CA PRO A 272 21.71 -4.82 0.10
C PRO A 272 20.70 -5.70 0.85
N HIS A 273 20.23 -5.28 2.02
CA HIS A 273 19.22 -6.00 2.80
C HIS A 273 17.85 -6.09 2.09
N TRP A 274 17.58 -5.25 1.11
CA TRP A 274 16.36 -5.33 0.30
C TRP A 274 16.27 -6.58 -0.57
N LYS A 275 17.40 -7.28 -0.80
CA LYS A 275 17.40 -8.59 -1.49
C LYS A 275 16.62 -9.67 -0.74
N GLU A 276 16.47 -9.52 0.57
CA GLU A 276 15.82 -10.51 1.43
C GLU A 276 14.34 -10.22 1.69
N GLY A 277 13.86 -9.08 1.23
CA GLY A 277 12.53 -8.55 1.53
C GLY A 277 12.40 -8.05 2.98
N VAL A 278 11.25 -7.47 3.30
CA VAL A 278 10.92 -7.06 4.66
C VAL A 278 10.53 -8.29 5.47
N ARG A 279 11.19 -8.50 6.61
CA ARG A 279 10.90 -9.62 7.53
C ARG A 279 10.59 -9.10 8.92
N ILE A 280 9.68 -9.78 9.62
CA ILE A 280 9.44 -9.54 11.05
C ILE A 280 10.68 -10.00 11.80
N GLN A 281 11.25 -9.11 12.62
CA GLN A 281 12.28 -9.48 13.58
C GLN A 281 11.58 -9.94 14.85
N VAL A 282 11.77 -11.21 15.20
CA VAL A 282 11.28 -11.77 16.47
C VAL A 282 12.41 -11.62 17.49
N ALA A 283 12.17 -10.84 18.53
CA ALA A 283 13.12 -10.61 19.63
C ALA A 283 13.11 -11.75 20.64
#